data_3b08e203432e222e20fa708818bb2f31
#
_entry.id   3b08e203432e222e20fa708818bb2f31
#
_cell.length_a   1.000
_cell.length_b   1.000
_cell.length_c   1.000
_cell.angle_alpha   90.00
_cell.angle_beta   90.00
_cell.angle_gamma   90.00
#
_symmetry.space_group_name_H-M   'P 1'
#
loop_
_entity.id
_entity.type
_entity.pdbx_description
1 polymer ?
#
loop_
_entity_poly.entity_id
_entity_poly.type
_entity_poly.pdbx_seq_one_letter_code
_entity_poly.pdbx_strand_id
1 'polypeptide(L)'
;HTRQVAPSMTTESPATGAVRPRPRNRGVYLLPNLFTTAVLFSGFYAIVAATDGNFDRAGMAIFIAMVCDGLDGRIARWTNTQSDFGAQFDSLSDMVAFGLAPAVVAYQWGVARIAEYGYLWGRLGWLATFFYTACVAIRLARFNTKVDTADKRFFEGLPSPSGAAVLAGFVWMLESLQREGLRDL
;
A
#
# COMPACT_ATOMS: atom_id res chain seq x y z
N HIS A 1 -20.48 -81.91 8.78
CA HIS A 1 -20.12 -80.51 9.17
C HIS A 1 -19.77 -79.68 7.95
N THR A 2 -20.79 -79.08 7.39
CA THR A 2 -20.66 -78.24 6.22
C THR A 2 -20.58 -76.76 6.70
N ARG A 3 -19.40 -76.15 6.59
CA ARG A 3 -19.24 -74.73 6.89
C ARG A 3 -19.66 -73.90 5.64
N GLN A 4 -20.80 -73.21 5.75
CA GLN A 4 -21.18 -72.18 4.79
C GLN A 4 -20.30 -70.98 4.95
N VAL A 5 -19.62 -70.60 3.88
CA VAL A 5 -18.86 -69.37 3.74
C VAL A 5 -19.84 -68.28 3.26
N ALA A 6 -20.02 -67.24 4.09
CA ALA A 6 -20.81 -66.08 3.73
C ALA A 6 -20.11 -65.23 2.66
N PRO A 7 -20.84 -64.62 1.69
CA PRO A 7 -20.23 -63.74 0.72
C PRO A 7 -19.88 -62.38 1.35
N SER A 8 -18.66 -61.94 1.10
CA SER A 8 -18.12 -60.61 1.48
C SER A 8 -18.89 -59.54 0.69
N MET A 9 -19.65 -58.70 1.35
CA MET A 9 -20.14 -57.44 0.81
C MET A 9 -19.00 -56.49 0.55
N THR A 10 -18.67 -56.26 -0.71
CA THR A 10 -17.85 -55.14 -1.16
C THR A 10 -18.68 -53.88 -1.06
N THR A 11 -18.40 -53.05 -0.06
CA THR A 11 -18.93 -51.69 0.03
C THR A 11 -18.25 -50.84 -1.05
N GLU A 12 -18.93 -50.59 -2.15
CA GLU A 12 -18.56 -49.57 -3.10
C GLU A 12 -18.62 -48.20 -2.37
N SER A 13 -17.43 -47.58 -2.19
CA SER A 13 -17.31 -46.20 -1.74
C SER A 13 -17.90 -45.26 -2.80
N PRO A 14 -18.81 -44.34 -2.45
CA PRO A 14 -19.35 -43.39 -3.42
C PRO A 14 -18.20 -42.51 -3.94
N ALA A 15 -18.03 -42.52 -5.25
CA ALA A 15 -17.09 -41.68 -5.96
C ALA A 15 -17.32 -40.22 -5.55
N THR A 16 -16.35 -39.66 -4.80
CA THR A 16 -16.30 -38.25 -4.47
C THR A 16 -16.25 -37.46 -5.79
N GLY A 17 -17.37 -36.86 -6.17
CA GLY A 17 -17.49 -36.03 -7.35
C GLY A 17 -16.47 -34.89 -7.27
N ALA A 18 -15.39 -35.00 -8.01
CA ALA A 18 -14.41 -33.94 -8.16
C ALA A 18 -15.13 -32.70 -8.69
N VAL A 19 -15.36 -31.73 -7.80
CA VAL A 19 -15.85 -30.40 -8.16
C VAL A 19 -14.83 -29.78 -9.08
N ARG A 20 -15.11 -29.80 -10.40
CA ARG A 20 -14.29 -29.13 -11.39
C ARG A 20 -14.26 -27.64 -11.07
N PRO A 21 -13.11 -27.01 -10.83
CA PRO A 21 -13.03 -25.59 -10.62
C PRO A 21 -13.56 -24.88 -11.87
N ARG A 22 -14.59 -24.05 -11.71
CA ARG A 22 -15.12 -23.23 -12.80
C ARG A 22 -13.99 -22.36 -13.34
N PRO A 23 -13.81 -22.21 -14.65
CA PRO A 23 -12.82 -21.32 -15.23
C PRO A 23 -13.16 -19.89 -14.81
N ARG A 24 -12.41 -19.36 -13.84
CA ARG A 24 -12.49 -17.96 -13.45
C ARG A 24 -11.86 -17.14 -14.55
N ASN A 25 -12.62 -16.21 -15.14
CA ASN A 25 -12.14 -15.32 -16.19
C ASN A 25 -10.89 -14.59 -15.74
N ARG A 26 -9.75 -14.88 -16.35
CA ARG A 26 -8.44 -14.29 -16.00
C ARG A 26 -8.42 -12.77 -16.07
N GLY A 27 -9.31 -12.15 -16.88
CA GLY A 27 -9.43 -10.69 -17.01
C GLY A 27 -9.92 -9.98 -15.76
N VAL A 28 -10.67 -10.65 -14.89
CA VAL A 28 -11.23 -10.02 -13.66
C VAL A 28 -10.13 -9.80 -12.61
N TYR A 29 -9.04 -10.59 -12.62
CA TYR A 29 -7.89 -10.42 -11.74
C TYR A 29 -6.93 -9.31 -12.18
N LEU A 30 -7.01 -8.87 -13.45
CA LEU A 30 -6.17 -7.81 -13.98
C LEU A 30 -6.58 -6.42 -13.48
N LEU A 31 -7.86 -6.20 -13.24
CA LEU A 31 -8.40 -4.90 -12.84
C LEU A 31 -7.83 -4.39 -11.50
N PRO A 32 -7.86 -5.13 -10.37
CA PRO A 32 -7.25 -4.68 -9.13
C PRO A 32 -5.75 -4.39 -9.29
N ASN A 33 -5.01 -5.32 -9.91
CA ASN A 33 -3.57 -5.16 -10.10
C ASN A 33 -3.21 -3.94 -10.95
N LEU A 34 -4.09 -3.49 -11.86
CA LEU A 34 -3.89 -2.28 -12.64
C LEU A 34 -3.95 -1.02 -11.74
N PHE A 35 -4.91 -0.96 -10.81
CA PHE A 35 -5.01 0.15 -9.86
C PHE A 35 -3.83 0.14 -8.88
N THR A 36 -3.45 -1.01 -8.37
CA THR A 36 -2.25 -1.15 -7.52
C THR A 36 -0.98 -0.70 -8.27
N THR A 37 -0.87 -1.04 -9.57
CA THR A 37 0.22 -0.53 -10.41
C THR A 37 0.16 0.99 -10.59
N ALA A 38 -1.04 1.57 -10.69
CA ALA A 38 -1.20 3.02 -10.74
C ALA A 38 -0.80 3.71 -9.43
N VAL A 39 -1.09 3.08 -8.27
CA VAL A 39 -0.59 3.53 -6.96
C VAL A 39 0.93 3.55 -6.93
N LEU A 40 1.56 2.45 -7.33
CA LEU A 40 3.02 2.33 -7.41
C LEU A 40 3.64 3.38 -8.35
N PHE A 41 3.04 3.55 -9.53
CA PHE A 41 3.49 4.55 -10.50
C PHE A 41 3.38 5.97 -9.95
N SER A 42 2.26 6.30 -9.30
CA SER A 42 2.05 7.62 -8.70
C SER A 42 3.04 7.90 -7.57
N GLY A 43 3.34 6.89 -6.72
CA GLY A 43 4.37 7.01 -5.68
C GLY A 43 5.77 7.20 -6.26
N PHE A 44 6.13 6.44 -7.29
CA PHE A 44 7.39 6.60 -8.00
C PHE A 44 7.50 7.98 -8.67
N TYR A 45 6.45 8.43 -9.34
CA TYR A 45 6.41 9.76 -9.95
C TYR A 45 6.56 10.87 -8.91
N ALA A 46 5.96 10.72 -7.72
CA ALA A 46 6.14 11.68 -6.63
C ALA A 46 7.59 11.81 -6.19
N ILE A 47 8.33 10.70 -6.11
CA ILE A 47 9.76 10.69 -5.79
C ILE A 47 10.55 11.44 -6.86
N VAL A 48 10.32 11.14 -8.14
CA VAL A 48 11.01 11.80 -9.26
C VAL A 48 10.70 13.29 -9.27
N ALA A 49 9.43 13.68 -9.13
CA ALA A 49 9.03 15.08 -9.08
C ALA A 49 9.68 15.83 -7.91
N ALA A 50 9.83 15.19 -6.75
CA ALA A 50 10.52 15.78 -5.60
C ALA A 50 12.03 15.99 -5.85
N THR A 51 12.68 15.05 -6.54
CA THR A 51 14.11 15.20 -6.91
C THR A 51 14.34 16.33 -7.90
N ASP A 52 13.35 16.62 -8.74
CA ASP A 52 13.34 17.74 -9.69
C ASP A 52 12.91 19.07 -9.03
N GLY A 53 12.64 19.09 -7.73
CA GLY A 53 12.17 20.28 -7.00
C GLY A 53 10.70 20.64 -7.25
N ASN A 54 9.93 19.78 -7.92
CA ASN A 54 8.52 20.01 -8.25
C ASN A 54 7.59 19.49 -7.14
N PHE A 55 7.63 20.10 -5.96
CA PHE A 55 6.92 19.63 -4.77
C PHE A 55 5.40 19.65 -4.91
N ASP A 56 4.83 20.58 -5.69
CA ASP A 56 3.38 20.60 -5.97
C ASP A 56 2.95 19.34 -6.71
N ARG A 57 3.71 18.93 -7.73
CA ARG A 57 3.43 17.71 -8.51
C ARG A 57 3.66 16.47 -7.66
N ALA A 58 4.68 16.48 -6.81
CA ALA A 58 4.96 15.40 -5.90
C ALA A 58 3.81 15.20 -4.89
N GLY A 59 3.32 16.27 -4.28
CA GLY A 59 2.16 16.23 -3.38
C GLY A 59 0.91 15.73 -4.08
N MET A 60 0.58 16.30 -5.26
CA MET A 60 -0.55 15.87 -6.08
C MET A 60 -0.50 14.38 -6.42
N ALA A 61 0.68 13.86 -6.78
CA ALA A 61 0.85 12.45 -7.13
C ALA A 61 0.57 11.52 -5.93
N ILE A 62 0.97 11.92 -4.72
CA ILE A 62 0.64 11.16 -3.49
C ILE A 62 -0.88 11.13 -3.26
N PHE A 63 -1.60 12.24 -3.47
CA PHE A 63 -3.06 12.27 -3.36
C PHE A 63 -3.73 11.41 -4.42
N ILE A 64 -3.22 11.40 -5.66
CA ILE A 64 -3.71 10.51 -6.73
C ILE A 64 -3.49 9.04 -6.32
N ALA A 65 -2.33 8.70 -5.76
CA ALA A 65 -2.07 7.36 -5.23
C ALA A 65 -3.11 6.94 -4.20
N MET A 66 -3.48 7.83 -3.26
CA MET A 66 -4.51 7.56 -2.24
C MET A 66 -5.89 7.28 -2.85
N VAL A 67 -6.27 8.02 -3.89
CA VAL A 67 -7.55 7.79 -4.60
C VAL A 67 -7.52 6.43 -5.30
N CYS A 68 -6.43 6.09 -5.98
CA CYS A 68 -6.27 4.80 -6.67
C CYS A 68 -6.30 3.63 -5.69
N ASP A 69 -5.61 3.73 -4.54
CA ASP A 69 -5.62 2.75 -3.45
C ASP A 69 -7.02 2.54 -2.86
N GLY A 70 -7.75 3.63 -2.62
CA GLY A 70 -9.15 3.53 -2.16
C GLY A 70 -10.08 2.86 -3.18
N LEU A 71 -9.78 2.97 -4.47
CA LEU A 71 -10.56 2.36 -5.55
C LEU A 71 -10.23 0.88 -5.72
N ASP A 72 -8.95 0.48 -5.72
CA ASP A 72 -8.56 -0.92 -5.91
C ASP A 72 -9.07 -1.81 -4.78
N GLY A 73 -8.97 -1.36 -3.53
CA GLY A 73 -9.53 -2.07 -2.38
C GLY A 73 -11.05 -2.23 -2.43
N ARG A 74 -11.79 -1.27 -3.02
CA ARG A 74 -13.24 -1.39 -3.24
C ARG A 74 -13.56 -2.34 -4.38
N ILE A 75 -12.85 -2.23 -5.51
CA ILE A 75 -13.05 -3.07 -6.69
C ILE A 75 -12.73 -4.53 -6.35
N ALA A 76 -11.62 -4.81 -5.67
CA ALA A 76 -11.24 -6.16 -5.25
C ALA A 76 -12.30 -6.82 -4.38
N ARG A 77 -12.94 -6.05 -3.48
CA ARG A 77 -14.07 -6.53 -2.65
C ARG A 77 -15.34 -6.77 -3.46
N TRP A 78 -15.70 -5.90 -4.40
CA TRP A 78 -16.90 -6.05 -5.23
C TRP A 78 -16.78 -7.21 -6.22
N THR A 79 -15.58 -7.40 -6.78
CA THR A 79 -15.35 -8.46 -7.78
C THR A 79 -15.00 -9.81 -7.14
N ASN A 80 -14.81 -9.85 -5.82
CA ASN A 80 -14.42 -11.05 -5.08
C ASN A 80 -13.16 -11.72 -5.66
N THR A 81 -12.18 -10.88 -6.11
CA THR A 81 -10.95 -11.29 -6.80
C THR A 81 -9.71 -11.15 -5.93
N GLN A 82 -9.87 -11.13 -4.61
CA GLN A 82 -8.75 -11.09 -3.68
C GLN A 82 -7.85 -12.31 -3.88
N SER A 83 -6.56 -12.07 -4.09
CA SER A 83 -5.53 -13.10 -4.18
C SER A 83 -4.39 -12.77 -3.23
N ASP A 84 -3.68 -13.80 -2.74
CA ASP A 84 -2.52 -13.62 -1.87
C ASP A 84 -1.43 -12.77 -2.55
N PHE A 85 -1.23 -12.96 -3.85
CA PHE A 85 -0.32 -12.14 -4.66
C PHE A 85 -0.77 -10.68 -4.68
N GLY A 86 -2.07 -10.43 -4.93
CA GLY A 86 -2.62 -9.07 -4.95
C GLY A 86 -2.42 -8.34 -3.62
N ALA A 87 -2.67 -9.01 -2.50
CA ALA A 87 -2.48 -8.44 -1.17
C ALA A 87 -1.00 -8.09 -0.86
N GLN A 88 -0.05 -8.93 -1.31
CA GLN A 88 1.37 -8.64 -1.15
C GLN A 88 1.83 -7.50 -2.07
N PHE A 89 1.36 -7.49 -3.32
CA PHE A 89 1.69 -6.45 -4.29
C PHE A 89 1.13 -5.08 -3.85
N ASP A 90 -0.08 -5.06 -3.31
CA ASP A 90 -0.72 -3.90 -2.71
C ASP A 90 0.13 -3.32 -1.57
N SER A 91 0.53 -4.16 -0.62
CA SER A 91 1.39 -3.73 0.50
C SER A 91 2.75 -3.18 0.06
N LEU A 92 3.35 -3.74 -1.00
CA LEU A 92 4.60 -3.22 -1.55
C LEU A 92 4.39 -1.87 -2.24
N SER A 93 3.29 -1.71 -2.97
CA SER A 93 2.91 -0.46 -3.63
C SER A 93 2.61 0.64 -2.61
N ASP A 94 1.90 0.30 -1.54
CA ASP A 94 1.62 1.18 -0.41
C ASP A 94 2.89 1.64 0.30
N MET A 95 3.85 0.72 0.48
CA MET A 95 5.14 1.06 1.09
C MET A 95 5.87 2.12 0.28
N VAL A 96 5.83 2.04 -1.05
CA VAL A 96 6.46 3.04 -1.93
C VAL A 96 5.65 4.34 -1.91
N ALA A 97 4.33 4.28 -2.11
CA ALA A 97 3.49 5.46 -2.28
C ALA A 97 3.24 6.24 -0.99
N PHE A 98 3.10 5.55 0.15
CA PHE A 98 2.73 6.16 1.45
C PHE A 98 3.82 6.08 2.51
N GLY A 99 4.85 5.27 2.30
CA GLY A 99 6.03 5.20 3.16
C GLY A 99 7.20 6.00 2.60
N LEU A 100 7.68 5.61 1.43
CA LEU A 100 8.91 6.16 0.87
C LEU A 100 8.70 7.52 0.19
N ALA A 101 7.69 7.66 -0.66
CA ALA A 101 7.47 8.90 -1.43
C ALA A 101 7.26 10.13 -0.51
N PRO A 102 6.36 10.13 0.50
CA PRO A 102 6.21 11.28 1.39
C PRO A 102 7.48 11.58 2.19
N ALA A 103 8.24 10.55 2.60
CA ALA A 103 9.52 10.72 3.29
C ALA A 103 10.56 11.43 2.42
N VAL A 104 10.67 11.03 1.15
CA VAL A 104 11.59 11.66 0.19
C VAL A 104 11.15 13.08 -0.13
N VAL A 105 9.85 13.33 -0.32
CA VAL A 105 9.30 14.68 -0.55
C VAL A 105 9.65 15.59 0.63
N ALA A 106 9.40 15.16 1.86
CA ALA A 106 9.72 15.92 3.06
C ALA A 106 11.23 16.14 3.23
N TYR A 107 12.04 15.15 2.91
CA TYR A 107 13.49 15.26 2.94
C TYR A 107 13.99 16.31 1.95
N GLN A 108 13.60 16.21 0.70
CA GLN A 108 14.05 17.12 -0.36
C GLN A 108 13.57 18.56 -0.12
N TRP A 109 12.32 18.71 0.37
CA TRP A 109 11.76 20.02 0.60
C TRP A 109 12.33 20.70 1.85
N GLY A 110 12.38 20.01 2.97
CA GLY A 110 12.64 20.61 4.28
C GLY A 110 14.01 20.29 4.84
N VAL A 111 14.40 19.01 4.85
CA VAL A 111 15.60 18.56 5.52
C VAL A 111 16.85 19.05 4.80
N ALA A 112 16.85 19.09 3.47
CA ALA A 112 17.96 19.63 2.70
C ALA A 112 18.22 21.11 3.04
N ARG A 113 17.17 21.90 3.28
CA ARG A 113 17.28 23.31 3.70
C ARG A 113 17.76 23.46 5.15
N ILE A 114 17.25 22.61 6.06
CA ILE A 114 17.67 22.65 7.48
C ILE A 114 19.12 22.23 7.64
N ALA A 115 19.69 21.45 6.75
CA ALA A 115 21.08 21.07 6.76
C ALA A 115 22.04 22.28 6.63
N GLU A 116 21.58 23.40 6.06
CA GLU A 116 22.33 24.66 5.98
C GLU A 116 22.61 25.26 7.37
N TYR A 117 21.75 24.97 8.36
CA TYR A 117 21.95 25.44 9.76
C TYR A 117 22.95 24.59 10.55
N GLY A 118 23.50 23.54 9.97
CA GLY A 118 24.57 22.74 10.57
C GLY A 118 24.41 21.23 10.33
N TYR A 119 25.53 20.55 10.34
CA TYR A 119 25.68 19.13 10.05
C TYR A 119 24.77 18.21 10.93
N LEU A 120 24.56 18.59 12.19
CA LEU A 120 23.71 17.84 13.11
C LEU A 120 22.24 17.85 12.68
N TRP A 121 21.74 18.99 12.21
CA TRP A 121 20.35 19.15 11.77
C TRP A 121 20.05 18.34 10.52
N GLY A 122 20.97 18.30 9.57
CA GLY A 122 20.84 17.44 8.38
C GLY A 122 20.74 15.95 8.73
N ARG A 123 21.56 15.49 9.70
CA ARG A 123 21.51 14.10 10.17
C ARG A 123 20.21 13.75 10.89
N LEU A 124 19.75 14.62 11.78
CA LEU A 124 18.49 14.40 12.51
C LEU A 124 17.30 14.37 11.54
N GLY A 125 17.29 15.25 10.56
CA GLY A 125 16.23 15.27 9.55
C GLY A 125 16.22 14.01 8.67
N TRP A 126 17.38 13.54 8.21
CA TRP A 126 17.49 12.27 7.48
C TRP A 126 17.00 11.09 8.34
N LEU A 127 17.40 11.05 9.60
CA LEU A 127 16.98 10.00 10.52
C LEU A 127 15.48 10.03 10.77
N ALA A 128 14.87 11.21 10.89
CA ALA A 128 13.43 11.37 11.08
C ALA A 128 12.63 10.83 9.87
N THR A 129 13.06 11.16 8.65
CA THR A 129 12.41 10.66 7.42
C THR A 129 12.59 9.16 7.25
N PHE A 130 13.75 8.62 7.58
CA PHE A 130 13.97 7.18 7.65
C PHE A 130 13.07 6.50 8.68
N PHE A 131 12.97 7.08 9.89
CA PHE A 131 12.14 6.53 10.95
C PHE A 131 10.66 6.49 10.57
N TYR A 132 10.15 7.53 9.90
CA TYR A 132 8.80 7.53 9.33
C TYR A 132 8.61 6.34 8.37
N THR A 133 9.50 6.16 7.42
CA THR A 133 9.46 5.05 6.46
C THR A 133 9.50 3.70 7.16
N ALA A 134 10.37 3.53 8.16
CA ALA A 134 10.46 2.31 8.95
C ALA A 134 9.17 2.00 9.74
N CYS A 135 8.55 3.02 10.33
CA CYS A 135 7.26 2.88 11.02
C CYS A 135 6.14 2.41 10.08
N VAL A 136 6.08 2.96 8.86
CA VAL A 136 5.12 2.53 7.85
C VAL A 136 5.37 1.08 7.44
N ALA A 137 6.64 0.68 7.21
CA ALA A 137 7.02 -0.68 6.87
C ALA A 137 6.59 -1.69 7.96
N ILE A 138 6.93 -1.41 9.21
CA ILE A 138 6.57 -2.27 10.36
C ILE A 138 5.05 -2.37 10.49
N ARG A 139 4.33 -1.26 10.29
CA ARG A 139 2.88 -1.24 10.33
C ARG A 139 2.25 -2.13 9.26
N LEU A 140 2.71 -2.03 8.01
CA LEU A 140 2.22 -2.86 6.90
C LEU A 140 2.53 -4.33 7.14
N ALA A 141 3.75 -4.67 7.59
CA ALA A 141 4.13 -6.02 7.94
C ALA A 141 3.25 -6.59 9.06
N ARG A 142 2.99 -5.81 10.13
CA ARG A 142 2.10 -6.21 11.22
C ARG A 142 0.66 -6.43 10.75
N PHE A 143 0.18 -5.59 9.84
CA PHE A 143 -1.16 -5.75 9.27
C PHE A 143 -1.27 -7.07 8.50
N ASN A 144 -0.31 -7.36 7.64
CA ASN A 144 -0.29 -8.59 6.84
C ASN A 144 -0.21 -9.87 7.70
N THR A 145 0.48 -9.83 8.84
CA THR A 145 0.60 -11.00 9.73
C THR A 145 -0.63 -11.22 10.60
N LYS A 146 -1.47 -10.20 10.81
CA LYS A 146 -2.66 -10.28 11.67
C LYS A 146 -3.97 -10.53 10.95
N VAL A 147 -3.98 -10.65 9.61
CA VAL A 147 -5.21 -10.81 8.81
C VAL A 147 -6.08 -11.96 9.29
N ASP A 148 -5.50 -13.04 9.79
CA ASP A 148 -6.22 -14.24 10.24
C ASP A 148 -6.72 -14.18 11.69
N THR A 149 -6.22 -13.26 12.53
CA THR A 149 -6.46 -13.26 13.99
C THR A 149 -7.02 -11.95 14.54
N ALA A 150 -7.16 -10.90 13.72
CA ALA A 150 -7.57 -9.58 14.20
C ALA A 150 -9.08 -9.50 14.48
N ASP A 151 -9.44 -9.09 15.70
CA ASP A 151 -10.79 -8.65 16.03
C ASP A 151 -11.10 -7.35 15.27
N LYS A 152 -12.02 -7.43 14.29
CA LYS A 152 -12.37 -6.34 13.35
C LYS A 152 -13.00 -5.11 14.01
N ARG A 153 -13.11 -5.08 15.34
CA ARG A 153 -13.80 -4.01 16.08
C ARG A 153 -12.92 -2.82 16.43
N PHE A 154 -11.59 -2.96 16.37
CA PHE A 154 -10.67 -1.89 16.75
C PHE A 154 -9.65 -1.60 15.66
N PHE A 155 -9.61 -0.35 15.21
CA PHE A 155 -8.56 0.16 14.32
C PHE A 155 -7.31 0.44 15.17
N GLU A 156 -6.25 -0.34 14.99
CA GLU A 156 -4.96 -0.09 15.65
C GLU A 156 -4.11 0.89 14.83
N GLY A 157 -4.15 2.16 15.20
CA GLY A 157 -3.25 3.19 14.69
C GLY A 157 -3.72 3.95 13.44
N LEU A 158 -2.96 5.00 13.06
CA LEU A 158 -3.26 5.85 11.90
C LEU A 158 -3.05 5.08 10.58
N PRO A 159 -4.00 5.06 9.63
CA PRO A 159 -3.78 4.47 8.30
C PRO A 159 -2.57 5.07 7.58
N SER A 160 -1.78 4.25 6.86
CA SER A 160 -0.60 4.72 6.11
C SER A 160 -0.92 5.85 5.14
N PRO A 161 -2.03 5.79 4.35
CA PRO A 161 -2.43 6.89 3.48
C PRO A 161 -2.70 8.19 4.24
N SER A 162 -3.29 8.13 5.45
CA SER A 162 -3.55 9.33 6.25
C SER A 162 -2.26 10.01 6.74
N GLY A 163 -1.26 9.23 7.14
CA GLY A 163 0.06 9.76 7.49
C GLY A 163 0.75 10.41 6.30
N ALA A 164 0.69 9.76 5.12
CA ALA A 164 1.19 10.30 3.87
C ALA A 164 0.49 11.61 3.47
N ALA A 165 -0.85 11.68 3.63
CA ALA A 165 -1.65 12.87 3.33
C ALA A 165 -1.25 14.06 4.20
N VAL A 166 -1.06 13.84 5.49
CA VAL A 166 -0.62 14.92 6.41
C VAL A 166 0.75 15.45 6.00
N LEU A 167 1.70 14.55 5.73
CA LEU A 167 3.07 14.95 5.39
C LEU A 167 3.13 15.64 4.02
N ALA A 168 2.52 15.05 2.98
CA ALA A 168 2.48 15.61 1.65
C ALA A 168 1.65 16.90 1.59
N GLY A 169 0.51 16.96 2.29
CA GLY A 169 -0.33 18.15 2.37
C GLY A 169 0.35 19.30 3.08
N PHE A 170 1.12 19.03 4.14
CA PHE A 170 1.91 20.04 4.82
C PHE A 170 2.98 20.66 3.91
N VAL A 171 3.74 19.81 3.20
CA VAL A 171 4.75 20.28 2.23
C VAL A 171 4.08 21.09 1.11
N TRP A 172 2.98 20.59 0.57
CA TRP A 172 2.24 21.28 -0.51
C TRP A 172 1.69 22.63 -0.06
N MET A 173 1.10 22.69 1.13
CA MET A 173 0.58 23.95 1.71
C MET A 173 1.70 24.97 1.89
N LEU A 174 2.84 24.59 2.44
CA LEU A 174 3.96 25.51 2.66
C LEU A 174 4.58 25.97 1.35
N GLU A 175 4.69 25.10 0.36
CA GLU A 175 5.18 25.47 -0.97
C GLU A 175 4.25 26.47 -1.67
N SER A 176 2.91 26.27 -1.57
CA SER A 176 1.94 27.21 -2.15
C SER A 176 1.99 28.58 -1.48
N LEU A 177 2.10 28.63 -0.16
CA LEU A 177 2.24 29.89 0.60
C LEU A 177 3.52 30.64 0.23
N GLN A 178 4.64 29.95 0.04
CA GLN A 178 5.89 30.58 -0.41
C GLN A 178 5.75 31.17 -1.81
N ARG A 179 5.05 30.52 -2.72
CA ARG A 179 4.81 31.03 -4.08
C ARG A 179 3.88 32.23 -4.11
N GLU A 180 2.84 32.24 -3.28
CA GLU A 180 1.94 33.39 -3.15
C GLU A 180 2.68 34.58 -2.56
N GLY A 181 3.42 34.41 -1.45
CA GLY A 181 4.20 35.48 -0.85
C GLY A 181 5.31 36.05 -1.75
N LEU A 182 5.82 35.29 -2.73
CA LEU A 182 6.76 35.78 -3.74
C LEU A 182 6.09 36.50 -4.92
N ARG A 183 4.78 36.31 -5.11
CA ARG A 183 4.01 37.03 -6.14
C ARG A 183 3.55 38.42 -5.70
N ASP A 184 3.48 38.63 -4.39
CA ASP A 184 3.04 39.91 -3.80
C ASP A 184 4.21 40.88 -3.51
N LEU A 185 5.45 40.49 -3.86
CA LEU A 185 6.67 41.32 -3.81
C LEU A 185 7.12 41.75 -5.20
#